data_97d6d64523c2e3ea5d15f7be587033e4
#
_entry.id   97d6d64523c2e3ea5d15f7be587033e4
#
_cell.length_a   1.000
_cell.length_b   1.000
_cell.length_c   1.000
_cell.angle_alpha   90.00
_cell.angle_beta   90.00
_cell.angle_gamma   90.00
#
_symmetry.space_group_name_H-M   'P 1'
#
loop_
_entity.id
_entity.type
_entity.pdbx_description
1 polymer ?
#
loop_
_entity_poly.entity_id
_entity_poly.type
_entity_poly.pdbx_seq_one_letter_code
_entity_poly.pdbx_strand_id
1 'polypeptide(L)'
;MKPKIIHSFILLALLGLVGCGPTELKYPPITEDFCSQLPDAVPVKLSDYLAPYTELLATKTGVHSLEEGDVSMITRAWLTEAAEQTIDIQYFIFSTDNVGLIAADFLLDAADRGVKIRIIVDDIMVEAEEDDLLAMDAHPNLEVKIYN
;
A
#
# COMPACT_ATOMS: atom_id res chain seq x y z
N MET A 1 50.86 13.01 -38.03
CA MET A 1 50.30 12.90 -36.66
C MET A 1 50.92 11.69 -36.01
N LYS A 2 51.55 11.87 -34.85
CA LYS A 2 52.42 10.85 -34.24
C LYS A 2 51.54 9.74 -33.60
N PRO A 3 51.81 8.45 -33.83
CA PRO A 3 50.98 7.33 -33.38
C PRO A 3 50.80 7.23 -31.84
N LYS A 4 51.65 7.88 -31.09
CA LYS A 4 51.58 7.90 -29.62
C LYS A 4 50.35 8.57 -29.02
N ILE A 5 49.72 9.51 -29.73
CA ILE A 5 48.54 10.23 -29.25
C ILE A 5 47.29 9.36 -29.37
N ILE A 6 47.20 8.55 -30.40
CA ILE A 6 46.06 7.66 -30.67
C ILE A 6 46.00 6.56 -29.61
N HIS A 7 47.13 6.00 -29.22
CA HIS A 7 47.17 4.95 -28.15
C HIS A 7 46.76 5.50 -26.79
N SER A 8 47.09 6.78 -26.50
CA SER A 8 46.72 7.40 -25.23
C SER A 8 45.19 7.65 -25.11
N PHE A 9 44.53 8.00 -26.22
CA PHE A 9 43.07 8.16 -26.26
C PHE A 9 42.31 6.84 -26.17
N ILE A 10 42.85 5.77 -26.77
CA ILE A 10 42.24 4.43 -26.69
C ILE A 10 42.35 3.87 -25.27
N LEU A 11 43.49 4.11 -24.59
CA LEU A 11 43.67 3.68 -23.19
C LEU A 11 42.75 4.45 -22.23
N LEU A 12 42.51 5.74 -22.46
CA LEU A 12 41.57 6.55 -21.66
C LEU A 12 40.11 6.16 -21.89
N ALA A 13 39.74 5.77 -23.11
CA ALA A 13 38.40 5.31 -23.45
C ALA A 13 38.10 3.91 -22.85
N LEU A 14 39.08 3.05 -22.70
CA LEU A 14 38.95 1.74 -22.07
C LEU A 14 38.80 1.81 -20.54
N LEU A 15 39.35 2.83 -19.90
CA LEU A 15 39.21 3.08 -18.46
C LEU A 15 37.82 3.64 -18.08
N GLY A 16 37.11 4.23 -19.04
CA GLY A 16 35.72 4.74 -18.83
C GLY A 16 34.61 3.69 -18.89
N LEU A 17 34.95 2.43 -19.26
CA LEU A 17 33.96 1.33 -19.37
C LEU A 17 33.87 0.46 -18.11
N VAL A 18 34.59 0.78 -17.04
CA VAL A 18 34.33 0.19 -15.72
C VAL A 18 33.13 0.93 -15.12
N GLY A 19 31.98 0.79 -15.79
CA GLY A 19 30.71 1.30 -15.31
C GLY A 19 30.30 0.54 -14.04
N CYS A 20 29.71 1.24 -13.11
CA CYS A 20 29.04 0.66 -11.96
C CYS A 20 28.09 -0.46 -12.42
N GLY A 21 28.51 -1.70 -12.29
CA GLY A 21 27.60 -2.82 -12.38
C GLY A 21 26.56 -2.73 -11.25
N PRO A 22 25.35 -3.22 -11.45
CA PRO A 22 24.39 -3.27 -10.36
C PRO A 22 25.00 -4.03 -9.19
N THR A 23 25.12 -3.35 -8.06
CA THR A 23 25.50 -4.00 -6.81
C THR A 23 24.35 -4.93 -6.44
N GLU A 24 24.48 -6.22 -6.68
CA GLU A 24 23.55 -7.20 -6.13
C GLU A 24 23.60 -7.06 -4.60
N LEU A 25 22.55 -6.50 -4.04
CA LEU A 25 22.33 -6.52 -2.60
C LEU A 25 22.08 -7.98 -2.21
N LYS A 26 23.13 -8.67 -1.74
CA LYS A 26 22.99 -9.98 -1.13
C LYS A 26 22.38 -9.79 0.26
N TYR A 27 21.08 -9.95 0.33
CA TYR A 27 20.42 -10.14 1.62
C TYR A 27 20.89 -11.47 2.23
N PRO A 28 21.20 -11.52 3.53
CA PRO A 28 21.43 -12.80 4.19
C PRO A 28 20.18 -13.68 3.99
N PRO A 29 20.33 -15.00 3.82
CA PRO A 29 19.18 -15.87 3.73
C PRO A 29 18.35 -15.71 5.01
N ILE A 30 17.04 -15.54 4.83
CA ILE A 30 16.09 -15.55 5.94
C ILE A 30 16.11 -16.99 6.47
N THR A 31 16.82 -17.20 7.58
CA THR A 31 17.02 -18.52 8.18
C THR A 31 15.97 -18.83 9.26
N GLU A 32 15.19 -17.83 9.65
CA GLU A 32 14.15 -17.97 10.66
C GLU A 32 12.82 -17.50 10.07
N ASP A 33 11.82 -18.35 10.15
CA ASP A 33 10.44 -17.99 9.80
C ASP A 33 9.82 -17.30 11.03
N PHE A 34 9.97 -15.98 11.09
CA PHE A 34 9.38 -15.17 12.14
C PHE A 34 7.85 -15.23 12.16
N CYS A 35 7.24 -15.48 11.00
CA CYS A 35 5.77 -15.54 10.91
C CYS A 35 5.21 -16.77 11.63
N SER A 36 5.94 -17.90 11.63
CA SER A 36 5.54 -19.11 12.34
C SER A 36 5.65 -19.01 13.86
N GLN A 37 6.36 -18.00 14.36
CA GLN A 37 6.57 -17.76 15.80
C GLN A 37 5.56 -16.76 16.37
N LEU A 38 4.79 -16.08 15.51
CA LEU A 38 3.73 -15.19 15.96
C LEU A 38 2.54 -16.05 16.43
N PRO A 39 1.99 -15.79 17.62
CA PRO A 39 0.75 -16.42 18.02
C PRO A 39 -0.33 -16.08 17.00
N ASP A 40 -1.21 -17.03 16.68
CA ASP A 40 -2.37 -16.78 15.83
C ASP A 40 -3.06 -15.51 16.33
N ALA A 41 -3.08 -14.47 15.47
CA ALA A 41 -3.71 -13.23 15.84
C ALA A 41 -5.20 -13.51 16.03
N VAL A 42 -5.69 -13.32 17.23
CA VAL A 42 -7.14 -13.32 17.47
C VAL A 42 -7.69 -12.10 16.74
N PRO A 43 -8.60 -12.26 15.78
CA PRO A 43 -9.19 -11.12 15.09
C PRO A 43 -9.84 -10.20 16.12
N VAL A 44 -9.31 -8.99 16.26
CA VAL A 44 -9.86 -8.02 17.18
C VAL A 44 -10.93 -7.25 16.44
N LYS A 45 -12.17 -7.30 16.93
CA LYS A 45 -13.28 -6.60 16.33
C LYS A 45 -13.26 -5.13 16.72
N LEU A 46 -13.53 -4.25 15.76
CA LEU A 46 -13.65 -2.81 16.01
C LEU A 46 -14.73 -2.52 17.06
N SER A 47 -15.82 -3.29 17.04
CA SER A 47 -16.93 -3.21 18.01
C SER A 47 -16.45 -3.38 19.46
N ASP A 48 -15.46 -4.25 19.71
CA ASP A 48 -14.93 -4.49 21.07
C ASP A 48 -14.14 -3.27 21.57
N TYR A 49 -13.40 -2.60 20.69
CA TYR A 49 -12.69 -1.37 21.02
C TYR A 49 -13.64 -0.20 21.26
N LEU A 50 -14.75 -0.15 20.55
CA LEU A 50 -15.72 0.94 20.66
C LEU A 50 -16.72 0.72 21.80
N ALA A 51 -16.83 -0.49 22.35
CA ALA A 51 -17.78 -0.82 23.41
C ALA A 51 -17.75 0.16 24.63
N PRO A 52 -16.60 0.61 25.13
CA PRO A 52 -16.55 1.59 26.23
C PRO A 52 -17.13 2.96 25.88
N TYR A 53 -17.26 3.27 24.59
CA TYR A 53 -17.72 4.57 24.07
C TYR A 53 -19.14 4.54 23.53
N THR A 54 -19.87 3.42 23.64
CA THR A 54 -21.19 3.22 23.01
C THR A 54 -22.20 4.30 23.37
N GLU A 55 -22.29 4.67 24.66
CA GLU A 55 -23.21 5.73 25.11
C GLU A 55 -22.82 7.11 24.55
N LEU A 56 -21.52 7.39 24.44
CA LEU A 56 -21.02 8.63 23.90
C LEU A 56 -21.26 8.73 22.40
N LEU A 57 -21.04 7.64 21.67
CA LEU A 57 -21.22 7.53 20.23
C LEU A 57 -22.70 7.58 19.79
N ALA A 58 -23.65 7.33 20.72
CA ALA A 58 -25.08 7.53 20.44
C ALA A 58 -25.43 9.01 20.16
N THR A 59 -24.64 9.95 20.65
CA THR A 59 -24.91 11.40 20.55
C THR A 59 -23.75 12.21 19.99
N LYS A 60 -22.57 11.62 19.84
CA LYS A 60 -21.35 12.28 19.35
C LYS A 60 -20.64 11.43 18.30
N THR A 61 -19.82 12.06 17.49
CA THR A 61 -18.94 11.42 16.50
C THR A 61 -17.52 11.36 17.04
N GLY A 62 -16.92 10.19 17.00
CA GLY A 62 -15.48 10.04 17.27
C GLY A 62 -14.67 10.46 16.04
N VAL A 63 -13.66 11.28 16.25
CA VAL A 63 -12.72 11.71 15.20
C VAL A 63 -11.30 11.52 15.70
N HIS A 64 -10.47 10.96 14.85
CA HIS A 64 -9.02 10.84 15.08
C HIS A 64 -8.26 11.34 13.87
N SER A 65 -7.32 12.28 14.10
CA SER A 65 -6.45 12.79 13.03
C SER A 65 -5.20 11.93 12.93
N LEU A 66 -4.87 11.48 11.72
CA LEU A 66 -3.66 10.72 11.41
C LEU A 66 -2.69 11.68 10.69
N GLU A 67 -1.70 12.19 11.39
CA GLU A 67 -0.78 13.22 10.87
C GLU A 67 0.52 12.63 10.30
N GLU A 68 0.93 11.44 10.78
CA GLU A 68 2.15 10.75 10.34
C GLU A 68 1.80 9.69 9.28
N GLY A 69 2.56 9.66 8.18
CA GLY A 69 2.26 8.80 7.03
C GLY A 69 2.33 7.30 7.34
N ASP A 70 3.35 6.88 8.08
CA ASP A 70 3.55 5.48 8.50
C ASP A 70 2.47 5.03 9.49
N VAL A 71 2.18 5.85 10.50
CA VAL A 71 1.09 5.59 11.46
C VAL A 71 -0.26 5.55 10.73
N SER A 72 -0.47 6.43 9.77
CA SER A 72 -1.69 6.47 8.94
C SER A 72 -1.86 5.18 8.15
N MET A 73 -0.80 4.66 7.52
CA MET A 73 -0.83 3.42 6.76
C MET A 73 -1.16 2.22 7.66
N ILE A 74 -0.45 2.06 8.77
CA ILE A 74 -0.66 0.97 9.72
C ILE A 74 -2.07 1.02 10.31
N THR A 75 -2.54 2.21 10.71
CA THR A 75 -3.88 2.37 11.28
C THR A 75 -4.97 2.01 10.28
N ARG A 76 -4.82 2.40 9.01
CA ARG A 76 -5.80 2.04 7.97
C ARG A 76 -5.80 0.54 7.70
N ALA A 77 -4.64 -0.11 7.60
CA ALA A 77 -4.54 -1.56 7.48
C ALA A 77 -5.26 -2.26 8.64
N TRP A 78 -4.94 -1.86 9.88
CA TRP A 78 -5.58 -2.41 11.08
C TRP A 78 -7.11 -2.20 11.12
N LEU A 79 -7.59 -1.01 10.74
CA LEU A 79 -9.03 -0.74 10.65
C LEU A 79 -9.70 -1.62 9.59
N THR A 80 -9.02 -1.86 8.47
CA THR A 80 -9.50 -2.73 7.40
C THR A 80 -9.60 -4.19 7.86
N GLU A 81 -8.58 -4.68 8.59
CA GLU A 81 -8.61 -6.01 9.19
C GLU A 81 -9.73 -6.16 10.23
N ALA A 82 -9.97 -5.13 11.04
CA ALA A 82 -10.98 -5.13 12.09
C ALA A 82 -12.41 -4.85 11.59
N ALA A 83 -12.58 -4.49 10.33
CA ALA A 83 -13.88 -4.19 9.76
C ALA A 83 -14.75 -5.45 9.63
N GLU A 84 -16.04 -5.32 10.02
CA GLU A 84 -16.99 -6.43 10.03
C GLU A 84 -18.14 -6.27 9.02
N GLN A 85 -18.49 -5.06 8.60
CA GLN A 85 -19.67 -4.80 7.78
C GLN A 85 -19.38 -3.94 6.56
N THR A 86 -18.90 -2.73 6.75
CA THR A 86 -18.68 -1.76 5.67
C THR A 86 -17.40 -0.98 5.84
N ILE A 87 -16.77 -0.63 4.71
CA ILE A 87 -15.68 0.32 4.62
C ILE A 87 -16.05 1.34 3.55
N ASP A 88 -16.08 2.61 3.92
CA ASP A 88 -16.31 3.72 3.00
C ASP A 88 -15.05 4.57 2.91
N ILE A 89 -14.55 4.75 1.70
CA ILE A 89 -13.29 5.43 1.42
C ILE A 89 -13.55 6.57 0.45
N GLN A 90 -12.98 7.73 0.77
CA GLN A 90 -12.93 8.86 -0.14
C GLN A 90 -11.49 9.35 -0.27
N TYR A 91 -10.96 9.32 -1.49
CA TYR A 91 -9.62 9.77 -1.80
C TYR A 91 -9.63 10.88 -2.84
N PHE A 92 -8.83 11.91 -2.59
CA PHE A 92 -8.48 12.91 -3.60
C PHE A 92 -7.33 12.41 -4.49
N ILE A 93 -6.30 11.80 -3.89
CA ILE A 93 -5.15 11.21 -4.59
C ILE A 93 -5.25 9.69 -4.44
N PHE A 94 -5.32 8.96 -5.53
CA PHE A 94 -5.33 7.51 -5.55
C PHE A 94 -4.29 7.00 -6.56
N SER A 95 -3.35 6.19 -6.10
CA SER A 95 -2.25 5.64 -6.89
C SER A 95 -2.13 4.14 -6.63
N THR A 96 -1.70 3.39 -7.64
CA THR A 96 -1.33 1.97 -7.53
C THR A 96 0.18 1.77 -7.43
N ASP A 97 0.87 2.70 -6.77
CA ASP A 97 2.25 2.49 -6.34
C ASP A 97 2.35 1.36 -5.28
N ASN A 98 3.55 1.07 -4.79
CA ASN A 98 3.74 -0.02 -3.82
C ASN A 98 2.87 0.13 -2.57
N VAL A 99 2.65 1.36 -2.08
CA VAL A 99 1.81 1.63 -0.91
C VAL A 99 0.33 1.46 -1.24
N GLY A 100 -0.07 1.95 -2.42
CA GLY A 100 -1.43 1.79 -2.95
C GLY A 100 -1.80 0.33 -3.16
N LEU A 101 -0.90 -0.47 -3.73
CA LEU A 101 -1.12 -1.92 -3.92
C LEU A 101 -1.24 -2.67 -2.59
N ILE A 102 -0.42 -2.34 -1.58
CA ILE A 102 -0.57 -2.91 -0.24
C ILE A 102 -1.93 -2.55 0.36
N ALA A 103 -2.35 -1.30 0.22
CA ALA A 103 -3.67 -0.88 0.71
C ALA A 103 -4.81 -1.58 -0.02
N ALA A 104 -4.69 -1.79 -1.34
CA ALA A 104 -5.68 -2.53 -2.13
C ALA A 104 -5.77 -4.00 -1.70
N ASP A 105 -4.66 -4.65 -1.40
CA ASP A 105 -4.59 -6.01 -0.90
C ASP A 105 -5.39 -6.17 0.41
N PHE A 106 -5.17 -5.31 1.40
CA PHE A 106 -5.96 -5.28 2.63
C PHE A 106 -7.46 -5.10 2.38
N LEU A 107 -7.83 -4.27 1.40
CA LEU A 107 -9.24 -4.04 1.05
C LEU A 107 -9.85 -5.27 0.37
N LEU A 108 -9.14 -5.93 -0.52
CA LEU A 108 -9.59 -7.17 -1.16
C LEU A 108 -9.76 -8.28 -0.14
N ASP A 109 -8.82 -8.44 0.79
CA ASP A 109 -8.95 -9.39 1.90
C ASP A 109 -10.19 -9.11 2.77
N ALA A 110 -10.51 -7.84 3.03
CA ALA A 110 -11.74 -7.47 3.74
C ALA A 110 -12.99 -7.79 2.91
N ALA A 111 -12.95 -7.53 1.60
CA ALA A 111 -14.04 -7.86 0.69
C ALA A 111 -14.28 -9.38 0.60
N ASP A 112 -13.20 -10.18 0.59
CA ASP A 112 -13.28 -11.65 0.64
C ASP A 112 -13.91 -12.15 1.94
N ARG A 113 -13.70 -11.47 3.07
CA ARG A 113 -14.39 -11.75 4.33
C ARG A 113 -15.88 -11.35 4.32
N GLY A 114 -16.36 -10.70 3.26
CA GLY A 114 -17.75 -10.27 3.09
C GLY A 114 -18.02 -8.82 3.49
N VAL A 115 -17.00 -8.03 3.82
CA VAL A 115 -17.14 -6.60 4.10
C VAL A 115 -17.52 -5.87 2.83
N LYS A 116 -18.53 -5.00 2.87
CA LYS A 116 -18.91 -4.17 1.73
C LYS A 116 -18.04 -2.93 1.66
N ILE A 117 -17.33 -2.75 0.56
CA ILE A 117 -16.38 -1.67 0.37
C ILE A 117 -16.85 -0.73 -0.73
N ARG A 118 -16.87 0.55 -0.44
CA ARG A 118 -17.14 1.60 -1.43
C ARG A 118 -16.00 2.60 -1.44
N ILE A 119 -15.45 2.80 -2.61
CA ILE A 119 -14.35 3.73 -2.85
C ILE A 119 -14.83 4.81 -3.80
N ILE A 120 -14.67 6.05 -3.42
CA ILE A 120 -14.86 7.18 -4.33
C ILE A 120 -13.51 7.92 -4.48
N VAL A 121 -13.10 8.14 -5.71
CA VAL A 121 -11.85 8.82 -6.06
C VAL A 121 -12.14 10.01 -6.97
N ASP A 122 -11.33 11.04 -6.86
CA ASP A 122 -11.42 12.22 -7.73
C ASP A 122 -10.65 11.94 -9.03
N ASP A 123 -11.24 12.27 -10.21
CA ASP A 123 -10.64 11.99 -11.52
C ASP A 123 -9.37 12.81 -11.79
N ILE A 124 -9.24 13.99 -11.14
CA ILE A 124 -8.12 14.90 -11.37
C ILE A 124 -6.79 14.30 -10.88
N MET A 125 -6.83 13.52 -9.80
CA MET A 125 -5.64 13.00 -9.11
C MET A 125 -5.63 11.46 -8.98
N VAL A 126 -6.30 10.77 -9.91
CA VAL A 126 -6.17 9.33 -10.06
C VAL A 126 -4.91 9.04 -10.86
N GLU A 127 -3.92 8.47 -10.20
CA GLU A 127 -2.66 8.00 -10.80
C GLU A 127 -2.64 6.46 -10.92
N ALA A 128 -3.76 5.81 -10.62
CA ALA A 128 -3.92 4.37 -10.75
C ALA A 128 -4.16 3.99 -12.22
N GLU A 129 -3.64 2.85 -12.63
CA GLU A 129 -3.94 2.27 -13.92
C GLU A 129 -5.43 1.86 -13.98
N GLU A 130 -6.07 2.08 -15.12
CA GLU A 130 -7.50 1.75 -15.32
C GLU A 130 -7.78 0.27 -15.06
N ASP A 131 -6.88 -0.62 -15.49
CA ASP A 131 -7.01 -2.07 -15.30
C ASP A 131 -7.00 -2.47 -13.82
N ASP A 132 -6.24 -1.76 -12.97
CA ASP A 132 -6.21 -2.00 -11.53
C ASP A 132 -7.53 -1.61 -10.87
N LEU A 133 -8.09 -0.46 -11.24
CA LEU A 133 -9.39 -0.01 -10.75
C LEU A 133 -10.52 -0.94 -11.18
N LEU A 134 -10.51 -1.39 -12.43
CA LEU A 134 -11.47 -2.35 -12.96
C LEU A 134 -11.35 -3.71 -12.29
N ALA A 135 -10.13 -4.15 -12.00
CA ALA A 135 -9.90 -5.40 -11.26
C ALA A 135 -10.47 -5.34 -9.84
N MET A 136 -10.31 -4.21 -9.15
CA MET A 136 -10.91 -4.00 -7.84
C MET A 136 -12.44 -3.96 -7.93
N ASP A 137 -13.01 -3.21 -8.87
CA ASP A 137 -14.47 -3.08 -9.06
C ASP A 137 -15.15 -4.39 -9.49
N ALA A 138 -14.38 -5.32 -10.08
CA ALA A 138 -14.89 -6.64 -10.45
C ALA A 138 -15.21 -7.53 -9.23
N HIS A 139 -14.74 -7.18 -8.03
CA HIS A 139 -15.03 -7.94 -6.82
C HIS A 139 -16.46 -7.67 -6.33
N PRO A 140 -17.29 -8.72 -6.01
CA PRO A 140 -18.72 -8.56 -5.70
C PRO A 140 -19.03 -7.74 -4.44
N ASN A 141 -18.04 -7.52 -3.59
CA ASN A 141 -18.15 -6.75 -2.35
C ASN A 141 -17.39 -5.42 -2.39
N LEU A 142 -16.85 -5.02 -3.54
CA LEU A 142 -16.11 -3.79 -3.67
C LEU A 142 -16.63 -2.98 -4.86
N GLU A 143 -16.92 -1.71 -4.65
CA GLU A 143 -17.40 -0.78 -5.67
C GLU A 143 -16.44 0.42 -5.73
N VAL A 144 -15.95 0.75 -6.92
CA VAL A 144 -15.12 1.93 -7.18
C VAL A 144 -15.90 2.92 -8.01
N LYS A 145 -15.98 4.17 -7.57
CA LYS A 145 -16.57 5.28 -8.32
C LYS A 145 -15.58 6.41 -8.51
N ILE A 146 -15.50 6.88 -9.74
CA ILE A 146 -14.76 8.08 -10.08
C ILE A 146 -15.74 9.25 -10.03
N TYR A 147 -15.38 10.30 -9.31
CA TYR A 147 -16.16 11.52 -9.14
C TYR A 147 -15.47 12.64 -9.91
N ASN A 148 -16.24 13.30 -10.72
CA ASN A 148 -16.21 14.64 -11.29
C ASN A 148 -16.92 14.69 -12.62
#